data_21924c1a1107b4e284bceec9bc0af150
#
_entry.id   21924c1a1107b4e284bceec9bc0af150
#
_cell.length_a   1.000
_cell.length_b   1.000
_cell.length_c   1.000
_cell.angle_alpha   90.00
_cell.angle_beta   90.00
_cell.angle_gamma   90.00
#
_symmetry.space_group_name_H-M   'P 1'
#
loop_
_entity.id
_entity.type
_entity.pdbx_description
1 polymer ?
#
loop_
_entity_poly.entity_id
_entity_poly.type
_entity_poly.pdbx_seq_one_letter_code
_entity_poly.pdbx_strand_id
1 'polypeptide(L)'
;HQTHYGPKGLVLAVSGGIEPEMAQEIFSRTIASWQMENQGSPTLLPPFIPPTSSIRTHVPLEGKNQSDLIIGVPAPKTISRDYQVCSIGNAIFGKYGMMGRIGRVVREKAGLAYEVSSHLGAGIGPTAWTISAGVNPDNLEKAITLLKKELERFREEPVTQQELLDVKTQSLGRLPLSLETNSGIASVLVSLERYGYSLDHLRELPGIIENVTSEEILAAAQRYWDMDKLVITSAGKPLS
;
A
#
# COMPACT_ATOMS: atom_id res chain seq x y z
N HIS A 1 -20.87 -14.37 -3.57
CA HIS A 1 -20.49 -14.77 -4.93
C HIS A 1 -21.64 -14.50 -5.91
N GLN A 2 -22.84 -15.06 -5.68
CA GLN A 2 -24.02 -14.92 -6.56
C GLN A 2 -24.49 -13.47 -6.76
N THR A 3 -24.17 -12.57 -5.85
CA THR A 3 -24.62 -11.16 -5.90
C THR A 3 -23.56 -10.24 -6.50
N HIS A 4 -22.27 -10.55 -6.29
CA HIS A 4 -21.19 -9.62 -6.59
C HIS A 4 -20.27 -10.06 -7.73
N TYR A 5 -20.25 -11.35 -8.07
CA TYR A 5 -19.41 -11.87 -9.15
C TYR A 5 -20.24 -12.04 -10.42
N GLY A 6 -19.85 -11.35 -11.48
CA GLY A 6 -20.52 -11.41 -12.78
C GLY A 6 -19.85 -10.52 -13.82
N PRO A 7 -20.35 -10.48 -15.05
CA PRO A 7 -19.70 -9.78 -16.15
C PRO A 7 -19.82 -8.25 -16.09
N LYS A 8 -20.76 -7.70 -15.31
CA LYS A 8 -20.90 -6.24 -15.20
C LYS A 8 -19.66 -5.64 -14.49
N GLY A 9 -18.99 -4.72 -15.18
CA GLY A 9 -17.77 -4.08 -14.65
C GLY A 9 -16.51 -4.94 -14.75
N LEU A 10 -16.56 -6.07 -15.47
CA LEU A 10 -15.38 -6.88 -15.75
C LEU A 10 -14.43 -6.13 -16.67
N VAL A 11 -13.17 -6.06 -16.27
CA VAL A 11 -12.06 -5.52 -17.07
C VAL A 11 -11.14 -6.67 -17.44
N LEU A 12 -10.86 -6.80 -18.72
CA LEU A 12 -9.96 -7.79 -19.27
C LEU A 12 -8.81 -7.08 -19.98
N ALA A 13 -7.59 -7.47 -19.66
CA ALA A 13 -6.40 -7.03 -20.39
C ALA A 13 -5.69 -8.25 -20.96
N VAL A 14 -5.30 -8.14 -22.21
CA VAL A 14 -4.57 -9.19 -22.95
C VAL A 14 -3.26 -8.62 -23.44
N SER A 15 -2.19 -9.36 -23.24
CA SER A 15 -0.87 -9.04 -23.78
C SER A 15 -0.20 -10.33 -24.23
N GLY A 16 0.32 -10.34 -25.45
CA GLY A 16 1.01 -11.52 -26.01
C GLY A 16 0.99 -11.54 -27.54
N GLY A 17 1.43 -12.64 -28.11
CA GLY A 17 1.45 -12.88 -29.56
C GLY A 17 0.07 -13.30 -30.10
N ILE A 18 -0.93 -12.46 -29.92
CA ILE A 18 -2.29 -12.68 -30.41
C ILE A 18 -2.81 -11.39 -31.07
N GLU A 19 -3.46 -11.53 -32.21
CA GLU A 19 -4.11 -10.40 -32.85
C GLU A 19 -5.34 -9.93 -32.06
N PRO A 20 -5.60 -8.60 -31.98
CA PRO A 20 -6.70 -8.04 -31.18
C PRO A 20 -8.07 -8.64 -31.58
N GLU A 21 -8.31 -8.84 -32.87
CA GLU A 21 -9.58 -9.40 -33.39
C GLU A 21 -9.76 -10.84 -32.93
N MET A 22 -8.71 -11.65 -32.93
CA MET A 22 -8.75 -13.03 -32.44
C MET A 22 -9.00 -13.09 -30.93
N ALA A 23 -8.37 -12.21 -30.15
CA ALA A 23 -8.62 -12.10 -28.72
C ALA A 23 -10.08 -11.75 -28.46
N GLN A 24 -10.63 -10.77 -29.19
CA GLN A 24 -12.03 -10.36 -29.08
C GLN A 24 -13.00 -11.49 -29.46
N GLU A 25 -12.69 -12.26 -30.50
CA GLU A 25 -13.50 -13.41 -30.91
C GLU A 25 -13.51 -14.49 -29.82
N ILE A 26 -12.35 -14.82 -29.24
CA ILE A 26 -12.27 -15.80 -28.15
C ILE A 26 -13.11 -15.35 -26.95
N PHE A 27 -13.01 -14.08 -26.53
CA PHE A 27 -13.82 -13.55 -25.44
C PHE A 27 -15.30 -13.59 -25.75
N SER A 28 -15.70 -13.23 -26.97
CA SER A 28 -17.10 -13.24 -27.39
C SER A 28 -17.70 -14.64 -27.32
N ARG A 29 -16.92 -15.66 -27.64
CA ARG A 29 -17.39 -17.07 -27.58
C ARG A 29 -17.34 -17.66 -26.18
N THR A 30 -16.47 -17.21 -25.30
CA THR A 30 -16.25 -17.85 -23.99
C THR A 30 -16.89 -17.10 -22.83
N ILE A 31 -16.76 -15.78 -22.80
CA ILE A 31 -17.15 -14.95 -21.65
C ILE A 31 -18.40 -14.11 -21.93
N ALA A 32 -18.63 -13.70 -23.17
CA ALA A 32 -19.79 -12.86 -23.51
C ALA A 32 -21.14 -13.53 -23.24
N SER A 33 -21.19 -14.86 -23.24
CA SER A 33 -22.38 -15.63 -22.87
C SER A 33 -22.60 -15.74 -21.35
N TRP A 34 -21.60 -15.31 -20.55
CA TRP A 34 -21.75 -15.33 -19.11
C TRP A 34 -22.75 -14.30 -18.64
N GLN A 35 -23.87 -14.78 -18.15
CA GLN A 35 -24.96 -13.96 -17.62
C GLN A 35 -25.13 -14.24 -16.13
N MET A 36 -25.33 -13.19 -15.37
CA MET A 36 -25.67 -13.25 -13.95
C MET A 36 -26.91 -12.38 -13.73
N GLU A 37 -28.07 -13.00 -13.67
CA GLU A 37 -29.35 -12.31 -13.51
C GLU A 37 -29.40 -11.46 -12.24
N ASN A 38 -28.78 -11.94 -11.15
CA ASN A 38 -28.79 -11.31 -9.84
C ASN A 38 -27.56 -10.45 -9.56
N GLN A 39 -26.69 -10.20 -10.55
CA GLN A 39 -25.56 -9.31 -10.33
C GLN A 39 -26.08 -7.88 -10.10
N GLY A 40 -25.96 -7.41 -8.87
CA GLY A 40 -26.27 -6.04 -8.49
C GLY A 40 -25.33 -5.03 -9.19
N SER A 41 -25.74 -3.77 -9.17
CA SER A 41 -24.80 -2.67 -9.48
C SER A 41 -23.65 -2.67 -8.48
N PRO A 42 -22.44 -2.21 -8.86
CA PRO A 42 -21.37 -2.04 -7.91
C PRO A 42 -21.87 -1.26 -6.70
N THR A 43 -21.72 -1.85 -5.53
CA THR A 43 -22.14 -1.19 -4.28
C THR A 43 -21.27 0.05 -4.08
N LEU A 44 -21.90 1.21 -3.91
CA LEU A 44 -21.19 2.41 -3.50
C LEU A 44 -20.51 2.12 -2.16
N LEU A 45 -19.21 2.42 -2.08
CA LEU A 45 -18.51 2.30 -0.82
C LEU A 45 -19.15 3.27 0.20
N PRO A 46 -19.36 2.82 1.45
CA PRO A 46 -19.90 3.70 2.47
C PRO A 46 -18.95 4.89 2.69
N PRO A 47 -19.46 6.04 3.13
CA PRO A 47 -18.63 7.16 3.51
C PRO A 47 -17.57 6.72 4.53
N PHE A 48 -16.32 7.04 4.27
CA PHE A 48 -15.25 6.78 5.22
C PHE A 48 -15.34 7.80 6.37
N ILE A 49 -15.39 7.28 7.59
CA ILE A 49 -15.36 8.08 8.81
C ILE A 49 -13.98 7.87 9.45
N PRO A 50 -13.10 8.89 9.40
CA PRO A 50 -11.78 8.77 10.02
C PRO A 50 -11.89 8.69 11.53
N PRO A 51 -10.96 8.02 12.23
CA PRO A 51 -10.94 8.02 13.68
C PRO A 51 -10.75 9.45 14.21
N THR A 52 -11.48 9.77 15.28
CA THR A 52 -11.41 11.09 15.95
C THR A 52 -10.35 11.13 17.06
N SER A 53 -9.90 9.97 17.52
CA SER A 53 -8.82 9.79 18.51
C SER A 53 -8.09 8.49 18.25
N SER A 54 -6.94 8.29 18.89
CA SER A 54 -6.22 7.03 18.81
C SER A 54 -7.05 5.87 19.35
N ILE A 55 -7.03 4.76 18.62
CA ILE A 55 -7.70 3.51 18.97
C ILE A 55 -6.64 2.46 19.23
N ARG A 56 -6.74 1.74 20.33
CA ARG A 56 -5.87 0.63 20.65
C ARG A 56 -6.67 -0.61 20.96
N THR A 57 -6.36 -1.72 20.28
CA THR A 57 -7.03 -3.01 20.47
C THR A 57 -5.99 -4.12 20.53
N HIS A 58 -6.16 -5.05 21.46
CA HIS A 58 -5.39 -6.29 21.53
C HIS A 58 -6.34 -7.48 21.46
N VAL A 59 -6.05 -8.42 20.55
CA VAL A 59 -6.78 -9.69 20.42
C VAL A 59 -5.94 -10.78 21.08
N PRO A 60 -6.33 -11.30 22.25
CA PRO A 60 -5.59 -12.36 22.92
C PRO A 60 -5.73 -13.69 22.15
N LEU A 61 -4.61 -14.33 21.88
CA LEU A 61 -4.54 -15.64 21.23
C LEU A 61 -3.63 -16.53 22.07
N GLU A 62 -4.20 -17.54 22.70
CA GLU A 62 -3.44 -18.52 23.49
C GLU A 62 -2.51 -19.35 22.60
N GLY A 63 -1.38 -19.78 23.17
CA GLY A 63 -0.40 -20.63 22.50
C GLY A 63 0.43 -19.93 21.41
N LYS A 64 0.34 -18.61 21.28
CA LYS A 64 1.19 -17.84 20.35
C LYS A 64 2.47 -17.37 21.04
N ASN A 65 3.59 -17.58 20.35
CA ASN A 65 4.92 -17.14 20.79
C ASN A 65 5.31 -15.78 20.19
N GLN A 66 4.50 -15.24 19.30
CA GLN A 66 4.67 -13.96 18.63
C GLN A 66 3.39 -13.13 18.78
N SER A 67 3.55 -11.83 18.88
CA SER A 67 2.47 -10.85 18.71
C SER A 67 2.64 -10.13 17.39
N ASP A 68 1.59 -10.13 16.59
CA ASP A 68 1.50 -9.35 15.37
C ASP A 68 0.95 -7.97 15.70
N LEU A 69 1.64 -6.94 15.24
CA LEU A 69 1.31 -5.53 15.48
C LEU A 69 1.01 -4.85 14.15
N ILE A 70 -0.05 -4.06 14.12
CA ILE A 70 -0.35 -3.13 13.03
C ILE A 70 -0.60 -1.75 13.64
N ILE A 71 0.08 -0.73 13.11
CA ILE A 71 -0.19 0.69 13.38
C ILE A 71 -0.61 1.31 12.05
N GLY A 72 -1.72 2.02 12.01
CA GLY A 72 -2.24 2.54 10.75
C GLY A 72 -2.96 3.87 10.87
N VAL A 73 -3.03 4.53 9.73
CA VAL A 73 -3.78 5.76 9.47
C VAL A 73 -4.47 5.66 8.12
N PRO A 74 -5.48 6.49 7.82
CA PRO A 74 -6.04 6.57 6.49
C PRO A 74 -4.98 6.99 5.46
N ALA A 75 -4.97 6.32 4.31
CA ALA A 75 -4.10 6.65 3.19
C ALA A 75 -4.77 7.62 2.18
N PRO A 76 -3.98 8.33 1.35
CA PRO A 76 -4.51 9.09 0.23
C PRO A 76 -5.16 8.18 -0.82
N LYS A 77 -6.08 8.75 -1.60
CA LYS A 77 -6.65 8.05 -2.75
C LYS A 77 -5.56 7.74 -3.78
N THR A 78 -5.58 6.54 -4.35
CA THR A 78 -4.55 6.07 -5.29
C THR A 78 -4.35 6.99 -6.50
N ILE A 79 -5.43 7.59 -7.00
CA ILE A 79 -5.36 8.53 -8.14
C ILE A 79 -4.84 9.92 -7.76
N SER A 80 -4.68 10.23 -6.48
CA SER A 80 -4.21 11.55 -6.06
C SER A 80 -2.69 11.71 -6.22
N ARG A 81 -2.23 12.96 -6.46
CA ARG A 81 -0.79 13.28 -6.43
C ARG A 81 -0.15 12.89 -5.10
N ASP A 82 -0.85 13.10 -3.99
CA ASP A 82 -0.37 12.74 -2.65
C ASP A 82 0.00 11.26 -2.54
N TYR A 83 -0.68 10.37 -3.30
CA TYR A 83 -0.38 8.94 -3.28
C TYR A 83 1.04 8.67 -3.79
N GLN A 84 1.49 9.33 -4.84
CA GLN A 84 2.85 9.14 -5.37
C GLN A 84 3.90 9.67 -4.40
N VAL A 85 3.65 10.82 -3.79
CA VAL A 85 4.51 11.38 -2.73
C VAL A 85 4.60 10.43 -1.54
N CYS A 86 3.44 9.96 -1.04
CA CYS A 86 3.37 8.98 0.05
C CYS A 86 4.02 7.65 -0.32
N SER A 87 3.95 7.22 -1.58
CA SER A 87 4.58 5.97 -2.04
C SER A 87 6.12 6.03 -1.93
N ILE A 88 6.72 7.15 -2.34
CA ILE A 88 8.16 7.39 -2.17
C ILE A 88 8.51 7.49 -0.68
N GLY A 89 7.74 8.27 0.09
CA GLY A 89 7.91 8.37 1.54
C GLY A 89 7.79 7.02 2.25
N ASN A 90 6.80 6.20 1.89
CA ASN A 90 6.62 4.84 2.41
C ASN A 90 7.80 3.93 2.09
N ALA A 91 8.37 4.04 0.89
CA ALA A 91 9.53 3.24 0.52
C ALA A 91 10.74 3.59 1.39
N ILE A 92 11.01 4.87 1.62
CA ILE A 92 12.08 5.34 2.53
C ILE A 92 11.82 4.89 3.97
N PHE A 93 10.59 5.05 4.42
CA PHE A 93 10.21 4.81 5.80
C PHE A 93 10.29 3.33 6.19
N GLY A 94 9.75 2.42 5.37
CA GLY A 94 9.64 1.03 5.79
C GLY A 94 9.69 -0.03 4.70
N LYS A 95 10.30 0.25 3.53
CA LYS A 95 10.33 -0.72 2.44
C LYS A 95 11.66 -0.81 1.71
N TYR A 96 12.42 0.28 1.61
CA TYR A 96 13.69 0.31 0.87
C TYR A 96 14.81 -0.40 1.64
N GLY A 97 15.66 -1.13 0.94
CA GLY A 97 16.76 -1.90 1.53
C GLY A 97 16.25 -2.96 2.51
N MET A 98 16.83 -3.01 3.70
CA MET A 98 16.34 -3.87 4.79
C MET A 98 15.26 -3.16 5.61
N MET A 99 14.07 -2.96 5.02
CA MET A 99 12.85 -2.46 5.70
C MET A 99 12.91 -0.96 6.08
N GLY A 100 13.70 -0.15 5.36
CA GLY A 100 13.74 1.30 5.52
C GLY A 100 14.22 1.78 6.90
N ARG A 101 13.77 2.97 7.30
CA ARG A 101 14.12 3.57 8.61
C ARG A 101 13.63 2.73 9.78
N ILE A 102 12.39 2.20 9.71
CA ILE A 102 11.83 1.37 10.78
C ILE A 102 12.58 0.04 10.93
N GLY A 103 13.04 -0.57 9.84
CA GLY A 103 13.88 -1.77 9.88
C GLY A 103 15.18 -1.53 10.63
N ARG A 104 15.83 -0.41 10.34
CA ARG A 104 17.07 -0.01 11.04
C ARG A 104 16.86 0.17 12.54
N VAL A 105 15.74 0.77 12.94
CA VAL A 105 15.48 1.07 14.36
C VAL A 105 15.02 -0.17 15.12
N VAL A 106 14.03 -0.90 14.60
CA VAL A 106 13.35 -1.97 15.33
C VAL A 106 14.06 -3.31 15.17
N ARG A 107 14.55 -3.63 13.96
CA ARG A 107 15.22 -4.88 13.67
C ARG A 107 16.72 -4.82 13.97
N GLU A 108 17.46 -3.91 13.30
CA GLU A 108 18.93 -3.91 13.36
C GLU A 108 19.46 -3.43 14.72
N LYS A 109 18.96 -2.27 15.20
CA LYS A 109 19.46 -1.68 16.43
C LYS A 109 18.84 -2.28 17.68
N ALA A 110 17.54 -2.52 17.68
CA ALA A 110 16.83 -2.98 18.87
C ALA A 110 16.63 -4.49 18.94
N GLY A 111 16.74 -5.22 17.83
CA GLY A 111 16.55 -6.68 17.78
C GLY A 111 15.16 -7.14 18.19
N LEU A 112 14.12 -6.30 18.02
CA LEU A 112 12.77 -6.60 18.54
C LEU A 112 11.88 -7.33 17.56
N ALA A 113 12.14 -7.22 16.26
CA ALA A 113 11.35 -7.86 15.22
C ALA A 113 12.25 -8.46 14.14
N TYR A 114 11.88 -9.64 13.65
CA TYR A 114 12.52 -10.23 12.47
C TYR A 114 12.05 -9.52 11.20
N GLU A 115 10.76 -9.20 11.16
CA GLU A 115 10.14 -8.47 10.07
C GLU A 115 9.38 -7.26 10.61
N VAL A 116 9.66 -6.10 10.00
CA VAL A 116 8.91 -4.86 10.20
C VAL A 116 8.87 -4.13 8.87
N SER A 117 7.69 -3.72 8.45
CA SER A 117 7.52 -3.05 7.16
C SER A 117 6.42 -2.01 7.21
N SER A 118 6.43 -1.07 6.27
CA SER A 118 5.30 -0.19 6.05
C SER A 118 4.65 -0.46 4.69
N HIS A 119 3.34 -0.32 4.63
CA HIS A 119 2.54 -0.56 3.44
C HIS A 119 1.57 0.59 3.21
N LEU A 120 1.64 1.18 2.03
CA LEU A 120 0.66 2.14 1.54
C LEU A 120 -0.38 1.39 0.71
N GLY A 121 -1.60 1.31 1.22
CA GLY A 121 -2.69 0.63 0.52
C GLY A 121 -3.09 1.35 -0.76
N ALA A 122 -3.44 0.59 -1.79
CA ALA A 122 -3.98 1.09 -3.05
C ALA A 122 -5.42 0.63 -3.22
N GLY A 123 -6.31 1.52 -3.63
CA GLY A 123 -7.73 1.19 -3.82
C GLY A 123 -8.51 2.31 -4.49
N ILE A 124 -9.69 1.97 -5.02
CA ILE A 124 -10.66 2.95 -5.54
C ILE A 124 -11.38 3.71 -4.42
N GLY A 125 -11.39 3.12 -3.22
CA GLY A 125 -11.97 3.69 -2.00
C GLY A 125 -10.93 4.00 -0.94
N PRO A 126 -11.37 4.28 0.29
CA PRO A 126 -10.48 4.50 1.42
C PRO A 126 -9.58 3.29 1.66
N THR A 127 -8.30 3.55 1.84
CA THR A 127 -7.29 2.55 2.19
C THR A 127 -6.50 3.00 3.41
N ALA A 128 -5.56 2.19 3.87
CA ALA A 128 -4.74 2.53 5.03
C ALA A 128 -3.26 2.60 4.66
N TRP A 129 -2.54 3.50 5.32
CA TRP A 129 -1.09 3.48 5.41
C TRP A 129 -0.71 2.83 6.73
N THR A 130 -0.06 1.68 6.68
CA THR A 130 0.17 0.84 7.84
C THR A 130 1.64 0.54 8.07
N ILE A 131 2.00 0.30 9.33
CA ILE A 131 3.23 -0.35 9.75
C ILE A 131 2.82 -1.71 10.31
N SER A 132 3.50 -2.77 9.93
CA SER A 132 3.32 -4.12 10.49
C SER A 132 4.63 -4.63 11.09
N ALA A 133 4.54 -5.34 12.20
CA ALA A 133 5.70 -5.97 12.84
C ALA A 133 5.29 -7.25 13.57
N GLY A 134 6.12 -8.31 13.44
CA GLY A 134 6.03 -9.50 14.28
C GLY A 134 7.07 -9.44 15.40
N VAL A 135 6.62 -9.37 16.65
CA VAL A 135 7.48 -9.15 17.82
C VAL A 135 7.26 -10.23 18.89
N ASN A 136 8.26 -10.45 19.74
CA ASN A 136 8.06 -11.19 20.97
C ASN A 136 7.02 -10.46 21.82
N PRO A 137 6.01 -11.15 22.40
CA PRO A 137 4.97 -10.53 23.22
C PRO A 137 5.49 -9.62 24.33
N ASP A 138 6.57 -10.00 24.99
CA ASP A 138 7.20 -9.22 26.07
C ASP A 138 7.83 -7.88 25.58
N ASN A 139 8.04 -7.77 24.28
CA ASN A 139 8.63 -6.59 23.64
C ASN A 139 7.59 -5.71 22.91
N LEU A 140 6.31 -6.06 22.93
CA LEU A 140 5.27 -5.36 22.17
C LEU A 140 5.24 -3.85 22.47
N GLU A 141 5.20 -3.46 23.73
CA GLU A 141 5.17 -2.05 24.14
C GLU A 141 6.44 -1.29 23.72
N LYS A 142 7.57 -1.93 23.84
CA LYS A 142 8.84 -1.35 23.41
C LYS A 142 8.90 -1.12 21.91
N ALA A 143 8.37 -2.09 21.13
CA ALA A 143 8.27 -1.95 19.68
C ALA A 143 7.32 -0.82 19.27
N ILE A 144 6.13 -0.73 19.89
CA ILE A 144 5.17 0.37 19.67
C ILE A 144 5.83 1.72 19.96
N THR A 145 6.53 1.83 21.08
CA THR A 145 7.22 3.08 21.48
C THR A 145 8.29 3.49 20.47
N LEU A 146 9.11 2.55 20.01
CA LEU A 146 10.15 2.84 19.01
C LEU A 146 9.56 3.22 17.65
N LEU A 147 8.51 2.53 17.21
CA LEU A 147 7.82 2.84 15.95
C LEU A 147 7.17 4.23 16.01
N LYS A 148 6.52 4.58 17.12
CA LYS A 148 5.96 5.92 17.30
C LYS A 148 7.02 6.99 17.27
N LYS A 149 8.15 6.78 17.95
CA LYS A 149 9.29 7.72 17.94
C LYS A 149 9.86 7.92 16.53
N GLU A 150 9.98 6.84 15.75
CA GLU A 150 10.47 6.96 14.37
C GLU A 150 9.42 7.61 13.45
N LEU A 151 8.11 7.42 13.71
CA LEU A 151 7.04 8.17 13.05
C LEU A 151 7.09 9.67 13.36
N GLU A 152 7.28 10.04 14.62
CA GLU A 152 7.46 11.44 15.03
C GLU A 152 8.64 12.07 14.28
N ARG A 153 9.76 11.37 14.27
CA ARG A 153 10.94 11.81 13.52
C ARG A 153 10.67 11.95 12.01
N PHE A 154 9.94 11.01 11.41
CA PHE A 154 9.57 11.06 9.98
C PHE A 154 8.66 12.26 9.65
N ARG A 155 7.89 12.74 10.62
CA ARG A 155 7.03 13.93 10.53
C ARG A 155 7.75 15.25 10.83
N GLU A 156 8.88 15.21 11.49
CA GLU A 156 9.61 16.40 11.95
C GLU A 156 10.84 16.68 11.10
N GLU A 157 11.50 15.65 10.58
CA GLU A 157 12.74 15.77 9.83
C GLU A 157 12.52 15.41 8.36
N PRO A 158 12.93 16.25 7.41
CA PRO A 158 12.93 15.91 5.99
C PRO A 158 13.72 14.62 5.74
N VAL A 159 13.36 13.86 4.73
CA VAL A 159 14.19 12.75 4.26
C VAL A 159 15.49 13.30 3.66
N THR A 160 16.57 12.58 3.81
CA THR A 160 17.87 13.00 3.26
C THR A 160 17.85 12.92 1.73
N GLN A 161 18.69 13.73 1.09
CA GLN A 161 18.83 13.72 -0.37
C GLN A 161 19.26 12.33 -0.88
N GLN A 162 20.10 11.63 -0.10
CA GLN A 162 20.54 10.28 -0.47
C GLN A 162 19.39 9.26 -0.39
N GLU A 163 18.60 9.26 0.68
CA GLU A 163 17.41 8.39 0.79
C GLU A 163 16.43 8.63 -0.36
N LEU A 164 16.20 9.89 -0.70
CA LEU A 164 15.32 10.28 -1.79
C LEU A 164 15.84 9.81 -3.15
N LEU A 165 17.12 10.03 -3.42
CA LEU A 165 17.79 9.60 -4.66
C LEU A 165 17.74 8.08 -4.82
N ASP A 166 18.09 7.33 -3.77
CA ASP A 166 18.13 5.87 -3.79
C ASP A 166 16.75 5.29 -4.11
N VAL A 167 15.70 5.80 -3.44
CA VAL A 167 14.33 5.30 -3.66
C VAL A 167 13.79 5.71 -5.03
N LYS A 168 14.06 6.92 -5.52
CA LYS A 168 13.70 7.33 -6.88
C LYS A 168 14.36 6.43 -7.92
N THR A 169 15.68 6.21 -7.79
CA THR A 169 16.44 5.35 -8.70
C THR A 169 15.88 3.92 -8.71
N GLN A 170 15.59 3.36 -7.54
CA GLN A 170 14.96 2.04 -7.44
C GLN A 170 13.57 2.00 -8.08
N SER A 171 12.75 3.02 -7.83
CA SER A 171 11.39 3.09 -8.35
C SER A 171 11.38 3.18 -9.88
N LEU A 172 12.23 4.04 -10.44
CA LEU A 172 12.40 4.18 -11.89
C LEU A 172 12.94 2.91 -12.54
N GLY A 173 13.92 2.27 -11.90
CA GLY A 173 14.49 1.01 -12.41
C GLY A 173 13.50 -0.16 -12.40
N ARG A 174 12.47 -0.13 -11.55
CA ARG A 174 11.41 -1.16 -11.51
C ARG A 174 10.36 -1.00 -12.60
N LEU A 175 10.17 0.20 -13.15
CA LEU A 175 9.15 0.44 -14.17
C LEU A 175 9.34 -0.43 -15.41
N PRO A 176 10.53 -0.47 -16.07
CA PRO A 176 10.76 -1.35 -17.22
C PRO A 176 10.54 -2.82 -16.84
N LEU A 177 11.04 -3.26 -15.68
CA LEU A 177 10.89 -4.65 -15.24
C LEU A 177 9.43 -5.08 -15.11
N SER A 178 8.54 -4.16 -14.70
CA SER A 178 7.10 -4.45 -14.63
C SER A 178 6.46 -4.68 -16.01
N LEU A 179 7.11 -4.25 -17.09
CA LEU A 179 6.63 -4.34 -18.47
C LEU A 179 7.39 -5.39 -19.31
N GLU A 180 8.33 -6.12 -18.73
CA GLU A 180 9.11 -7.15 -19.45
C GLU A 180 8.28 -8.37 -19.87
N THR A 181 7.25 -8.69 -19.12
CA THR A 181 6.44 -9.90 -19.36
C THR A 181 5.03 -9.54 -19.79
N ASN A 182 4.41 -10.42 -20.59
CA ASN A 182 3.01 -10.27 -20.98
C ASN A 182 2.08 -10.16 -19.76
N SER A 183 2.34 -10.94 -18.70
CA SER A 183 1.59 -10.86 -17.45
C SER A 183 1.78 -9.52 -16.75
N GLY A 184 3.00 -8.97 -16.75
CA GLY A 184 3.29 -7.65 -16.21
C GLY A 184 2.52 -6.55 -16.95
N ILE A 185 2.60 -6.55 -18.29
CA ILE A 185 1.86 -5.60 -19.12
C ILE A 185 0.35 -5.70 -18.86
N ALA A 186 -0.22 -6.90 -18.89
CA ALA A 186 -1.64 -7.10 -18.63
C ALA A 186 -2.05 -6.61 -17.22
N SER A 187 -1.23 -6.87 -16.20
CA SER A 187 -1.47 -6.41 -14.83
C SER A 187 -1.44 -4.88 -14.71
N VAL A 188 -0.50 -4.24 -15.41
CA VAL A 188 -0.41 -2.78 -15.45
C VAL A 188 -1.64 -2.18 -16.12
N LEU A 189 -2.06 -2.71 -17.27
CA LEU A 189 -3.25 -2.24 -17.99
C LEU A 189 -4.53 -2.36 -17.15
N VAL A 190 -4.74 -3.51 -16.47
CA VAL A 190 -5.85 -3.68 -15.53
C VAL A 190 -5.78 -2.67 -14.38
N SER A 191 -4.59 -2.38 -13.87
CA SER A 191 -4.40 -1.41 -12.78
C SER A 191 -4.72 0.01 -13.22
N LEU A 192 -4.30 0.41 -14.42
CA LEU A 192 -4.63 1.73 -14.97
C LEU A 192 -6.15 1.91 -15.07
N GLU A 193 -6.84 0.95 -15.69
CA GLU A 193 -8.31 0.99 -15.81
C GLU A 193 -8.98 1.00 -14.44
N ARG A 194 -8.56 0.12 -13.54
CA ARG A 194 -9.13 -0.01 -12.19
C ARG A 194 -9.04 1.29 -11.39
N TYR A 195 -7.95 2.04 -11.52
CA TYR A 195 -7.72 3.26 -10.77
C TYR A 195 -8.09 4.53 -11.53
N GLY A 196 -8.54 4.41 -12.77
CA GLY A 196 -8.94 5.54 -13.61
C GLY A 196 -7.77 6.36 -14.14
N TYR A 197 -6.61 5.75 -14.33
CA TYR A 197 -5.47 6.38 -14.98
C TYR A 197 -5.57 6.23 -16.50
N SER A 198 -5.11 7.23 -17.25
CA SER A 198 -4.92 7.12 -18.69
C SER A 198 -3.68 6.27 -19.02
N LEU A 199 -3.58 5.79 -20.28
CA LEU A 199 -2.37 5.12 -20.76
C LEU A 199 -1.14 6.03 -20.74
N ASP A 200 -1.33 7.36 -20.91
CA ASP A 200 -0.25 8.33 -20.83
C ASP A 200 0.38 8.42 -19.45
N HIS A 201 -0.34 8.02 -18.40
CA HIS A 201 0.20 7.96 -17.04
C HIS A 201 1.50 7.15 -16.97
N LEU A 202 1.64 6.08 -17.77
CA LEU A 202 2.88 5.30 -17.81
C LEU A 202 4.07 6.11 -18.33
N ARG A 203 3.83 7.03 -19.26
CA ARG A 203 4.87 7.92 -19.81
C ARG A 203 5.18 9.07 -18.86
N GLU A 204 4.18 9.53 -18.10
CA GLU A 204 4.31 10.63 -17.15
C GLU A 204 4.91 10.19 -15.82
N LEU A 205 4.73 8.91 -15.44
CA LEU A 205 5.12 8.40 -14.13
C LEU A 205 6.61 8.62 -13.79
N PRO A 206 7.58 8.45 -14.72
CA PRO A 206 8.98 8.79 -14.43
C PRO A 206 9.13 10.25 -13.98
N GLY A 207 8.57 11.19 -14.71
CA GLY A 207 8.62 12.62 -14.36
C GLY A 207 7.90 12.92 -13.04
N ILE A 208 6.80 12.24 -12.75
CA ILE A 208 6.10 12.37 -11.46
C ILE A 208 7.01 11.94 -10.32
N ILE A 209 7.71 10.81 -10.45
CA ILE A 209 8.64 10.27 -9.45
C ILE A 209 9.84 11.22 -9.28
N GLU A 210 10.44 11.67 -10.38
CA GLU A 210 11.60 12.57 -10.37
C GLU A 210 11.31 13.90 -9.68
N ASN A 211 10.10 14.42 -9.82
CA ASN A 211 9.69 15.71 -9.26
C ASN A 211 9.23 15.65 -7.78
N VAL A 212 9.19 14.49 -7.13
CA VAL A 212 8.87 14.41 -5.70
C VAL A 212 10.02 15.03 -4.88
N THR A 213 9.71 15.90 -3.94
CA THR A 213 10.71 16.54 -3.08
C THR A 213 10.67 16.05 -1.63
N SER A 214 11.72 16.30 -0.86
CA SER A 214 11.78 15.96 0.56
C SER A 214 10.76 16.74 1.38
N GLU A 215 10.47 17.99 0.97
CA GLU A 215 9.48 18.87 1.58
C GLU A 215 8.05 18.35 1.35
N GLU A 216 7.75 17.86 0.13
CA GLU A 216 6.47 17.24 -0.16
C GLU A 216 6.26 15.96 0.68
N ILE A 217 7.30 15.13 0.85
CA ILE A 217 7.24 13.93 1.70
C ILE A 217 7.00 14.31 3.16
N LEU A 218 7.71 15.30 3.68
CA LEU A 218 7.52 15.80 5.04
C LEU A 218 6.09 16.32 5.24
N ALA A 219 5.60 17.15 4.33
CA ALA A 219 4.24 17.68 4.38
C ALA A 219 3.18 16.55 4.31
N ALA A 220 3.41 15.52 3.50
CA ALA A 220 2.54 14.35 3.43
C ALA A 220 2.59 13.54 4.73
N ALA A 221 3.77 13.31 5.31
CA ALA A 221 3.91 12.64 6.60
C ALA A 221 3.15 13.39 7.70
N GLN A 222 3.26 14.71 7.76
CA GLN A 222 2.51 15.55 8.70
C GLN A 222 1.00 15.48 8.51
N ARG A 223 0.54 15.45 7.27
CA ARG A 223 -0.89 15.40 6.92
C ARG A 223 -1.54 14.07 7.24
N TYR A 224 -0.90 12.96 6.92
CA TYR A 224 -1.51 11.64 7.00
C TYR A 224 -1.23 10.91 8.32
N TRP A 225 -0.04 11.00 8.87
CA TRP A 225 0.32 10.37 10.14
C TRP A 225 -0.05 11.26 11.33
N ASP A 226 -1.34 11.44 11.61
CA ASP A 226 -1.82 12.14 12.79
C ASP A 226 -1.60 11.27 14.04
N MET A 227 -0.66 11.68 14.89
CA MET A 227 -0.24 10.92 16.08
C MET A 227 -1.35 10.77 17.10
N ASP A 228 -2.35 11.67 17.09
CA ASP A 228 -3.49 11.64 18.00
C ASP A 228 -4.62 10.73 17.48
N LYS A 229 -4.49 10.19 16.25
CA LYS A 229 -5.52 9.38 15.59
C LYS A 229 -4.97 8.04 15.05
N LEU A 230 -3.90 7.54 15.65
CA LEU A 230 -3.36 6.24 15.27
C LEU A 230 -4.32 5.10 15.64
N VAL A 231 -4.51 4.18 14.72
CA VAL A 231 -5.14 2.89 15.00
C VAL A 231 -4.03 1.87 15.25
N ILE A 232 -3.96 1.35 16.47
CA ILE A 232 -2.96 0.38 16.91
C ILE A 232 -3.67 -0.91 17.24
N THR A 233 -3.42 -1.95 16.47
CA THR A 233 -4.01 -3.28 16.69
C THR A 233 -2.92 -4.30 16.85
N SER A 234 -3.06 -5.17 17.84
CA SER A 234 -2.17 -6.30 18.02
C SER A 234 -2.95 -7.58 18.27
N ALA A 235 -2.35 -8.70 17.89
CA ALA A 235 -2.90 -10.02 18.17
C ALA A 235 -1.78 -10.96 18.63
N GLY A 236 -2.00 -11.73 19.67
CA GLY A 236 -0.98 -12.64 20.23
C GLY A 236 -1.24 -13.03 21.67
N LYS A 237 -0.18 -13.41 22.40
CA LYS A 237 -0.28 -13.79 23.81
C LYS A 237 -1.07 -12.76 24.61
N PRO A 238 -1.97 -13.18 25.52
CA PRO A 238 -2.66 -12.27 26.42
C PRO A 238 -1.68 -11.32 27.13
N LEU A 239 -2.04 -10.03 27.18
CA LEU A 239 -1.27 -9.03 27.91
C LEU A 239 -1.47 -9.29 29.41
N SER A 240 -0.37 -9.37 30.15
CA SER A 240 -0.38 -9.52 31.63
C SER A 240 -0.77 -8.22 32.34
#